data_9ae8bf8605804a062b5d7b4b9b51874d
#
_entry.id   9ae8bf8605804a062b5d7b4b9b51874d
#
_cell.length_a   1.000
_cell.length_b   1.000
_cell.length_c   1.000
_cell.angle_alpha   90.00
_cell.angle_beta   90.00
_cell.angle_gamma   90.00
#
_symmetry.space_group_name_H-M   'P 1'
#
loop_
_entity.id
_entity.type
_entity.pdbx_description
1 polymer ?
#
loop_
_entity_poly.entity_id
_entity_poly.type
_entity_poly.pdbx_seq_one_letter_code
_entity_poly.pdbx_strand_id
1 'polypeptide(L)'
;NDKKIIDDLNFNIENLKKQKESILNSIGEKAKKIIPNYECKKCNDTGYIFNGSSTEMCSCLKQKLYNIEYNKSNIYNLENQNFSNFNLNFYSDEINSAKYNSNISPRENIKLIKNICESFINNFDNINTKNLLFTGNTGLGKTFLSSCIANELLKKEKTVLYQTSSVMLDTIISYRFGKPNVSKDVYDYLQNVDLLIIDDLGTEGINNMKLVELFNILNSRLLNPNKKTIISTNLSLQNLFSTYDERIVSRLVGNYDICYFFGDDIRFILKNDIS
;
A
#
# COMPACT_ATOMS: atom_id res chain seq x y z
N ASN A 1 -13.33 -6.37 47.36
CA ASN A 1 -13.26 -7.80 46.95
C ASN A 1 -12.57 -7.98 45.60
N ASP A 2 -12.81 -7.11 44.62
CA ASP A 2 -12.29 -7.29 43.24
C ASP A 2 -10.77 -7.17 43.17
N LYS A 3 -10.17 -6.28 43.94
CA LYS A 3 -8.70 -6.09 43.95
C LYS A 3 -7.97 -7.33 44.43
N LYS A 4 -8.50 -8.00 45.47
CA LYS A 4 -7.92 -9.23 45.98
C LYS A 4 -8.01 -10.40 44.96
N ILE A 5 -9.10 -10.47 44.24
CA ILE A 5 -9.28 -11.47 43.16
C ILE A 5 -8.29 -11.23 42.03
N ILE A 6 -8.07 -9.97 41.64
CA ILE A 6 -7.08 -9.59 40.63
C ILE A 6 -5.67 -9.92 41.04
N ASP A 7 -5.34 -9.63 42.30
CA ASP A 7 -4.01 -9.94 42.87
C ASP A 7 -3.76 -11.45 42.94
N ASP A 8 -4.75 -12.23 43.34
CA ASP A 8 -4.71 -13.71 43.34
C ASP A 8 -4.56 -14.29 41.94
N LEU A 9 -5.27 -13.72 40.96
CA LEU A 9 -5.16 -14.13 39.55
C LEU A 9 -3.77 -13.82 38.97
N ASN A 10 -3.23 -12.64 39.26
CA ASN A 10 -1.90 -12.25 38.81
C ASN A 10 -0.82 -13.16 39.43
N PHE A 11 -0.94 -13.48 40.70
CA PHE A 11 -0.03 -14.41 41.38
C PHE A 11 -0.07 -15.80 40.76
N ASN A 12 -1.27 -16.32 40.43
CA ASN A 12 -1.43 -17.61 39.77
C ASN A 12 -0.85 -17.60 38.35
N ILE A 13 -1.02 -16.50 37.60
CA ILE A 13 -0.44 -16.33 36.25
C ILE A 13 1.09 -16.38 36.33
N GLU A 14 1.69 -15.68 37.29
CA GLU A 14 3.15 -15.70 37.45
C GLU A 14 3.69 -17.08 37.84
N ASN A 15 2.99 -17.80 38.73
CA ASN A 15 3.36 -19.16 39.10
C ASN A 15 3.29 -20.11 37.89
N LEU A 16 2.23 -20.03 37.10
CA LEU A 16 2.08 -20.83 35.86
C LEU A 16 3.16 -20.51 34.82
N LYS A 17 3.55 -19.25 34.67
CA LYS A 17 4.67 -18.84 33.82
C LYS A 17 5.99 -19.47 34.27
N LYS A 18 6.30 -19.43 35.55
CA LYS A 18 7.51 -20.05 36.13
C LYS A 18 7.52 -21.57 35.93
N GLN A 19 6.38 -22.23 36.16
CA GLN A 19 6.26 -23.67 35.92
C GLN A 19 6.47 -24.03 34.44
N LYS A 20 5.88 -23.25 33.55
CA LYS A 20 6.08 -23.41 32.09
C LYS A 20 7.56 -23.27 31.71
N GLU A 21 8.27 -22.25 32.20
CA GLU A 21 9.69 -22.06 31.94
C GLU A 21 10.55 -23.21 32.52
N SER A 22 10.24 -23.69 33.70
CA SER A 22 10.92 -24.84 34.29
C SER A 22 10.77 -26.09 33.44
N ILE A 23 9.54 -26.37 32.97
CA ILE A 23 9.26 -27.51 32.10
C ILE A 23 9.99 -27.34 30.75
N LEU A 24 9.95 -26.17 30.13
CA LEU A 24 10.63 -25.89 28.86
C LEU A 24 12.15 -26.08 28.99
N ASN A 25 12.74 -25.63 30.07
CA ASN A 25 14.17 -25.80 30.37
C ASN A 25 14.55 -27.28 30.59
N SER A 26 13.68 -28.07 31.20
CA SER A 26 13.92 -29.51 31.43
C SER A 26 13.86 -30.34 30.13
N ILE A 27 13.15 -29.87 29.10
CA ILE A 27 12.98 -30.53 27.81
C ILE A 27 14.11 -30.21 26.84
N GLY A 28 14.89 -29.12 27.09
CA GLY A 28 16.02 -28.70 26.30
C GLY A 28 15.63 -28.36 24.83
N GLU A 29 16.40 -28.86 23.85
CA GLU A 29 16.16 -28.56 22.43
C GLU A 29 14.77 -29.01 21.91
N LYS A 30 14.15 -29.98 22.55
CA LYS A 30 12.78 -30.41 22.20
C LYS A 30 11.75 -29.32 22.51
N ALA A 31 12.05 -28.39 23.43
CA ALA A 31 11.19 -27.23 23.76
C ALA A 31 10.98 -26.30 22.55
N LYS A 32 11.97 -26.19 21.66
CA LYS A 32 11.84 -25.37 20.43
C LYS A 32 10.71 -25.85 19.51
N LYS A 33 10.35 -27.13 19.55
CA LYS A 33 9.25 -27.70 18.77
C LYS A 33 7.86 -27.49 19.41
N ILE A 34 7.83 -27.12 20.71
CA ILE A 34 6.58 -26.93 21.46
C ILE A 34 6.19 -25.46 21.51
N ILE A 35 7.16 -24.54 21.31
CA ILE A 35 6.86 -23.10 21.27
C ILE A 35 6.17 -22.80 19.94
N PRO A 36 4.94 -22.28 19.95
CA PRO A 36 4.25 -21.92 18.72
C PRO A 36 5.05 -20.89 17.94
N ASN A 37 5.28 -21.16 16.66
CA ASN A 37 5.87 -20.19 15.76
C ASN A 37 4.73 -19.38 15.11
N TYR A 38 4.45 -18.22 15.66
CA TYR A 38 3.39 -17.33 15.17
C TYR A 38 3.85 -16.56 13.93
N GLU A 39 3.02 -16.50 12.90
CA GLU A 39 3.20 -15.64 11.73
C GLU A 39 3.13 -14.16 12.15
N CYS A 40 2.12 -13.80 12.91
CA CYS A 40 1.95 -12.47 13.47
C CYS A 40 2.34 -12.42 14.94
N LYS A 41 3.49 -11.84 15.23
CA LYS A 41 3.99 -11.70 16.61
C LYS A 41 3.21 -10.68 17.45
N LYS A 42 2.47 -9.75 16.82
CA LYS A 42 1.67 -8.74 17.52
C LYS A 42 0.46 -9.35 18.23
N CYS A 43 -0.27 -10.22 17.55
CA CYS A 43 -1.48 -10.81 18.07
C CYS A 43 -1.35 -12.31 18.34
N ASN A 44 -0.18 -12.92 18.09
CA ASN A 44 0.04 -14.37 18.18
C ASN A 44 -1.02 -15.16 17.39
N ASP A 45 -1.29 -14.73 16.15
CA ASP A 45 -2.25 -15.28 15.19
C ASP A 45 -3.72 -15.26 15.62
N THR A 46 -4.06 -14.60 16.73
CA THR A 46 -5.45 -14.44 17.17
C THR A 46 -6.25 -13.47 16.31
N GLY A 47 -5.57 -12.59 15.55
CA GLY A 47 -6.18 -11.52 14.76
C GLY A 47 -6.60 -10.29 15.57
N TYR A 48 -6.48 -10.31 16.91
CA TYR A 48 -6.92 -9.24 17.79
C TYR A 48 -5.85 -8.86 18.81
N ILE A 49 -5.84 -7.58 19.20
CA ILE A 49 -4.93 -7.00 20.19
C ILE A 49 -5.77 -6.38 21.29
N PHE A 50 -5.46 -6.71 22.54
CA PHE A 50 -6.10 -6.12 23.73
C PHE A 50 -5.24 -4.99 24.29
N ASN A 51 -5.81 -3.78 24.36
CA ASN A 51 -5.13 -2.57 24.83
C ASN A 51 -5.43 -2.24 26.32
N GLY A 52 -5.85 -3.24 27.09
CA GLY A 52 -6.18 -3.07 28.51
C GLY A 52 -7.63 -2.64 28.77
N SER A 53 -8.27 -1.91 27.86
CA SER A 53 -9.67 -1.46 27.97
C SER A 53 -10.55 -1.89 26.80
N SER A 54 -9.97 -2.12 25.63
CA SER A 54 -10.67 -2.50 24.41
C SER A 54 -9.90 -3.55 23.62
N THR A 55 -10.60 -4.28 22.78
CA THR A 55 -10.02 -5.22 21.82
C THR A 55 -10.10 -4.61 20.43
N GLU A 56 -8.97 -4.52 19.74
CA GLU A 56 -8.87 -4.02 18.39
C GLU A 56 -8.42 -5.10 17.42
N MET A 57 -8.88 -5.00 16.17
CA MET A 57 -8.45 -5.90 15.10
C MET A 57 -6.99 -5.62 14.73
N CYS A 58 -6.17 -6.67 14.75
CA CYS A 58 -4.76 -6.58 14.34
C CYS A 58 -4.61 -6.25 12.86
N SER A 59 -3.51 -5.55 12.52
CA SER A 59 -3.20 -5.22 11.12
C SER A 59 -3.12 -6.46 10.21
N CYS A 60 -2.65 -7.60 10.71
CA CYS A 60 -2.60 -8.85 9.95
C CYS A 60 -3.99 -9.35 9.53
N LEU A 61 -4.99 -9.29 10.43
CA LEU A 61 -6.36 -9.68 10.11
C LEU A 61 -7.02 -8.66 9.18
N LYS A 62 -6.83 -7.35 9.44
CA LYS A 62 -7.31 -6.29 8.54
C LYS A 62 -6.78 -6.50 7.12
N GLN A 63 -5.48 -6.81 6.97
CA GLN A 63 -4.88 -7.06 5.65
C GLN A 63 -5.44 -8.31 4.98
N LYS A 64 -5.67 -9.39 5.73
CA LYS A 64 -6.32 -10.59 5.17
C LYS A 64 -7.73 -10.29 4.64
N LEU A 65 -8.50 -9.46 5.35
CA LEU A 65 -9.83 -9.02 4.89
C LEU A 65 -9.73 -8.16 3.62
N TYR A 66 -8.79 -7.20 3.58
CA TYR A 66 -8.57 -6.38 2.37
C TYR A 66 -8.19 -7.25 1.17
N ASN A 67 -7.37 -8.27 1.37
CA ASN A 67 -6.96 -9.19 0.31
C ASN A 67 -8.14 -9.99 -0.24
N ILE A 68 -9.04 -10.46 0.63
CA ILE A 68 -10.21 -11.25 0.24
C ILE A 68 -11.24 -10.38 -0.49
N GLU A 69 -11.49 -9.17 -0.03
CA GLU A 69 -12.59 -8.35 -0.54
C GLU A 69 -12.16 -7.47 -1.73
N TYR A 70 -10.96 -6.90 -1.70
CA TYR A 70 -10.58 -5.82 -2.60
C TYR A 70 -9.31 -6.06 -3.42
N ASN A 71 -8.34 -6.81 -2.90
CA ASN A 71 -7.04 -6.98 -3.54
C ASN A 71 -6.99 -8.18 -4.51
N LYS A 72 -8.13 -8.79 -4.83
CA LYS A 72 -8.22 -10.09 -5.53
C LYS A 72 -7.43 -10.20 -6.84
N SER A 73 -7.17 -9.10 -7.54
CA SER A 73 -6.53 -9.12 -8.85
C SER A 73 -5.11 -8.54 -8.88
N ASN A 74 -4.72 -7.70 -7.93
CA ASN A 74 -3.53 -6.87 -8.04
C ASN A 74 -2.38 -7.29 -7.12
N ILE A 75 -2.65 -8.09 -6.07
CA ILE A 75 -1.64 -8.53 -5.09
C ILE A 75 -1.09 -9.94 -5.37
N TYR A 76 -1.65 -10.67 -6.34
CA TYR A 76 -1.29 -12.07 -6.62
C TYR A 76 0.18 -12.32 -7.01
N ASN A 77 0.97 -11.28 -7.31
CA ASN A 77 2.36 -11.43 -7.74
C ASN A 77 3.35 -10.54 -6.97
N LEU A 78 2.94 -10.03 -5.79
CA LEU A 78 3.79 -9.13 -5.00
C LEU A 78 5.12 -9.75 -4.60
N GLU A 79 5.20 -11.05 -4.37
CA GLU A 79 6.43 -11.72 -3.97
C GLU A 79 7.55 -11.53 -5.02
N ASN A 80 7.19 -11.47 -6.30
CA ASN A 80 8.10 -11.25 -7.41
C ASN A 80 8.36 -9.77 -7.72
N GLN A 81 7.53 -8.87 -7.21
CA GLN A 81 7.61 -7.42 -7.42
C GLN A 81 8.28 -6.78 -6.21
N ASN A 82 9.59 -6.87 -6.15
CA ASN A 82 10.44 -6.31 -5.11
C ASN A 82 11.61 -5.52 -5.72
N PHE A 83 12.25 -4.66 -4.92
CA PHE A 83 13.36 -3.83 -5.39
C PHE A 83 14.60 -4.62 -5.82
N SER A 84 14.76 -5.87 -5.36
CA SER A 84 15.86 -6.75 -5.80
C SER A 84 15.68 -7.22 -7.24
N ASN A 85 14.43 -7.34 -7.69
CA ASN A 85 14.09 -7.71 -9.07
C ASN A 85 13.99 -6.50 -10.00
N PHE A 86 14.21 -5.28 -9.49
CA PHE A 86 14.16 -4.06 -10.28
C PHE A 86 15.43 -3.92 -11.11
N ASN A 87 15.32 -4.07 -12.43
CA ASN A 87 16.45 -4.04 -13.35
C ASN A 87 16.57 -2.70 -14.08
N LEU A 88 17.61 -1.94 -13.75
CA LEU A 88 17.92 -0.65 -14.38
C LEU A 88 18.32 -0.79 -15.86
N ASN A 89 18.78 -1.96 -16.30
CA ASN A 89 19.23 -2.17 -17.68
C ASN A 89 18.09 -2.13 -18.71
N PHE A 90 16.83 -2.21 -18.26
CA PHE A 90 15.68 -2.01 -19.16
C PHE A 90 15.48 -0.54 -19.54
N TYR A 91 16.23 0.37 -18.99
CA TYR A 91 16.12 1.81 -19.28
C TYR A 91 17.39 2.27 -20.02
N SER A 92 17.21 3.06 -21.09
CA SER A 92 18.31 3.59 -21.88
C SER A 92 19.19 4.56 -21.08
N ASP A 93 20.51 4.48 -21.29
CA ASP A 93 21.49 5.46 -20.77
C ASP A 93 21.58 6.71 -21.64
N GLU A 94 21.03 6.66 -22.86
CA GLU A 94 21.15 7.77 -23.82
C GLU A 94 20.28 8.95 -23.41
N ILE A 95 20.85 10.14 -23.37
CA ILE A 95 20.14 11.38 -23.17
C ILE A 95 19.51 11.79 -24.50
N ASN A 96 18.19 11.92 -24.55
CA ASN A 96 17.46 12.41 -25.73
C ASN A 96 16.51 13.53 -25.32
N SER A 97 17.04 14.74 -25.22
CA SER A 97 16.28 15.92 -24.80
C SER A 97 15.13 16.26 -25.73
N ALA A 98 15.27 15.98 -27.04
CA ALA A 98 14.20 16.22 -28.00
C ALA A 98 13.01 15.26 -27.81
N LYS A 99 13.27 14.00 -27.42
CA LYS A 99 12.22 12.97 -27.20
C LYS A 99 11.56 13.09 -25.84
N TYR A 100 12.34 13.36 -24.81
CA TYR A 100 11.86 13.25 -23.42
C TYR A 100 11.71 14.60 -22.71
N ASN A 101 12.11 15.69 -23.37
CA ASN A 101 12.16 17.04 -22.76
C ASN A 101 12.91 17.04 -21.42
N SER A 102 14.02 16.31 -21.37
CA SER A 102 14.83 16.09 -20.18
C SER A 102 16.33 16.09 -20.51
N ASN A 103 17.14 16.58 -19.57
CA ASN A 103 18.59 16.60 -19.69
C ASN A 103 19.29 15.40 -19.01
N ILE A 104 18.52 14.45 -18.49
CA ILE A 104 19.02 13.19 -17.94
C ILE A 104 18.49 12.00 -18.75
N SER A 105 19.18 10.87 -18.67
CA SER A 105 18.74 9.63 -19.34
C SER A 105 17.53 9.00 -18.64
N PRO A 106 16.74 8.16 -19.34
CA PRO A 106 15.71 7.35 -18.70
C PRO A 106 16.22 6.51 -17.52
N ARG A 107 17.45 5.98 -17.59
CA ARG A 107 18.05 5.19 -16.50
C ARG A 107 18.40 6.05 -15.28
N GLU A 108 18.93 7.23 -15.47
CA GLU A 108 19.18 8.17 -14.37
C GLU A 108 17.88 8.60 -13.72
N ASN A 109 16.86 8.93 -14.53
CA ASN A 109 15.55 9.33 -14.03
C ASN A 109 14.91 8.24 -13.15
N ILE A 110 14.87 7.00 -13.65
CA ILE A 110 14.24 5.92 -12.89
C ILE A 110 15.02 5.56 -11.63
N LYS A 111 16.35 5.75 -11.63
CA LYS A 111 17.18 5.62 -10.43
C LYS A 111 16.79 6.66 -9.37
N LEU A 112 16.57 7.92 -9.78
CA LEU A 112 16.08 8.97 -8.88
C LEU A 112 14.69 8.62 -8.33
N ILE A 113 13.77 8.16 -9.17
CA ILE A 113 12.43 7.74 -8.75
C ILE A 113 12.51 6.57 -7.76
N LYS A 114 13.36 5.58 -8.02
CA LYS A 114 13.60 4.46 -7.09
C LYS A 114 14.04 4.96 -5.72
N ASN A 115 14.98 5.91 -5.67
CA ASN A 115 15.44 6.50 -4.41
C ASN A 115 14.32 7.24 -3.68
N ILE A 116 13.43 7.94 -4.41
CA ILE A 116 12.22 8.57 -3.83
C ILE A 116 11.31 7.51 -3.22
N CYS A 117 11.08 6.39 -3.91
CA CYS A 117 10.27 5.27 -3.40
C CYS A 117 10.87 4.66 -2.12
N GLU A 118 12.19 4.44 -2.08
CA GLU A 118 12.88 3.91 -0.90
C GLU A 118 12.83 4.92 0.27
N SER A 119 13.01 6.21 -0.02
CA SER A 119 12.86 7.27 0.98
C SER A 119 11.43 7.34 1.54
N PHE A 120 10.42 7.22 0.68
CA PHE A 120 9.01 7.17 1.08
C PHE A 120 8.74 6.00 2.05
N ILE A 121 9.26 4.80 1.78
CA ILE A 121 9.11 3.63 2.64
C ILE A 121 9.81 3.84 3.99
N ASN A 122 11.00 4.44 3.99
CA ASN A 122 11.79 4.66 5.20
C ASN A 122 11.19 5.74 6.10
N ASN A 123 10.53 6.72 5.51
CA ASN A 123 9.89 7.84 6.20
C ASN A 123 8.35 7.72 6.24
N PHE A 124 7.80 6.54 6.03
CA PHE A 124 6.35 6.33 5.87
C PHE A 124 5.52 6.88 7.03
N ASP A 125 6.00 6.70 8.26
CA ASP A 125 5.34 7.14 9.49
C ASP A 125 5.57 8.63 9.82
N ASN A 126 6.42 9.32 9.06
CA ASN A 126 6.61 10.75 9.22
C ASN A 126 5.43 11.51 8.60
N ILE A 127 4.78 12.36 9.39
CA ILE A 127 3.63 13.16 8.97
C ILE A 127 3.94 14.12 7.81
N ASN A 128 5.22 14.53 7.68
CA ASN A 128 5.68 15.44 6.63
C ASN A 128 6.00 14.72 5.31
N THR A 129 6.02 13.37 5.29
CA THR A 129 6.21 12.62 4.06
C THR A 129 4.99 12.81 3.17
N LYS A 130 5.22 13.34 1.96
CA LYS A 130 4.16 13.54 0.98
C LYS A 130 3.71 12.22 0.37
N ASN A 131 2.53 12.24 -0.23
CA ASN A 131 2.03 11.17 -1.09
C ASN A 131 2.85 11.09 -2.39
N LEU A 132 2.66 10.05 -3.21
CA LEU A 132 3.36 9.91 -4.49
C LEU A 132 2.39 9.92 -5.67
N LEU A 133 2.71 10.70 -6.70
CA LEU A 133 2.03 10.69 -7.98
C LEU A 133 3.01 10.24 -9.08
N PHE A 134 2.76 9.06 -9.64
CA PHE A 134 3.51 8.51 -10.76
C PHE A 134 2.81 8.87 -12.07
N THR A 135 3.45 9.64 -12.93
CA THR A 135 2.92 10.04 -14.23
C THR A 135 3.89 9.67 -15.34
N GLY A 136 3.38 9.32 -16.51
CA GLY A 136 4.15 8.95 -17.69
C GLY A 136 3.50 7.82 -18.48
N ASN A 137 4.00 7.55 -19.68
CA ASN A 137 3.46 6.56 -20.60
C ASN A 137 3.36 5.16 -20.00
N THR A 138 2.62 4.29 -20.67
CA THR A 138 2.51 2.87 -20.29
C THR A 138 3.86 2.14 -20.42
N GLY A 139 4.02 1.04 -19.67
CA GLY A 139 5.21 0.18 -19.76
C GLY A 139 6.50 0.74 -19.17
N LEU A 140 6.43 1.79 -18.34
CA LEU A 140 7.61 2.44 -17.74
C LEU A 140 7.90 2.02 -16.31
N GLY A 141 7.16 1.03 -15.77
CA GLY A 141 7.42 0.49 -14.44
C GLY A 141 6.68 1.15 -13.27
N LYS A 142 5.68 2.04 -13.52
CA LYS A 142 4.87 2.68 -12.46
C LYS A 142 4.21 1.65 -11.54
N THR A 143 3.43 0.74 -12.11
CA THR A 143 2.76 -0.37 -11.40
C THR A 143 3.76 -1.24 -10.65
N PHE A 144 4.93 -1.53 -11.24
CA PHE A 144 5.98 -2.33 -10.62
C PHE A 144 6.53 -1.65 -9.35
N LEU A 145 6.89 -0.36 -9.42
CA LEU A 145 7.38 0.38 -8.26
C LEU A 145 6.31 0.57 -7.19
N SER A 146 5.04 0.80 -7.57
CA SER A 146 3.91 0.82 -6.63
C SER A 146 3.80 -0.50 -5.87
N SER A 147 3.96 -1.62 -6.56
CA SER A 147 3.94 -2.97 -5.97
C SER A 147 5.16 -3.24 -5.08
N CYS A 148 6.36 -2.75 -5.46
CA CYS A 148 7.54 -2.84 -4.61
C CYS A 148 7.33 -2.11 -3.27
N ILE A 149 6.75 -0.91 -3.31
CA ILE A 149 6.42 -0.13 -2.10
C ILE A 149 5.40 -0.89 -1.26
N ALA A 150 4.33 -1.41 -1.88
CA ALA A 150 3.31 -2.21 -1.21
C ALA A 150 3.92 -3.40 -0.46
N ASN A 151 4.78 -4.16 -1.13
CA ASN A 151 5.46 -5.33 -0.58
C ASN A 151 6.32 -4.97 0.65
N GLU A 152 7.14 -3.92 0.55
CA GLU A 152 7.98 -3.50 1.67
C GLU A 152 7.17 -2.97 2.87
N LEU A 153 6.06 -2.27 2.61
CA LEU A 153 5.19 -1.80 3.69
C LEU A 153 4.38 -2.92 4.35
N LEU A 154 3.96 -3.94 3.59
CA LEU A 154 3.37 -5.16 4.16
C LEU A 154 4.35 -5.90 5.09
N LYS A 155 5.64 -5.99 4.72
CA LYS A 155 6.69 -6.54 5.60
C LYS A 155 6.88 -5.72 6.89
N LYS A 156 6.63 -4.40 6.82
CA LYS A 156 6.61 -3.49 7.98
C LYS A 156 5.26 -3.51 8.73
N GLU A 157 4.39 -4.50 8.44
CA GLU A 157 3.09 -4.72 9.07
C GLU A 157 2.08 -3.56 8.89
N LYS A 158 2.29 -2.74 7.83
CA LYS A 158 1.31 -1.74 7.39
C LYS A 158 0.21 -2.39 6.57
N THR A 159 -0.98 -1.83 6.64
CA THR A 159 -2.09 -2.26 5.80
C THR A 159 -2.02 -1.58 4.43
N VAL A 160 -2.22 -2.36 3.37
CA VAL A 160 -2.17 -1.87 1.98
C VAL A 160 -3.43 -2.27 1.23
N LEU A 161 -4.04 -1.30 0.58
CA LEU A 161 -5.14 -1.51 -0.37
C LEU A 161 -4.68 -1.05 -1.75
N TYR A 162 -4.68 -1.99 -2.71
CA TYR A 162 -4.25 -1.74 -4.10
C TYR A 162 -5.43 -1.97 -5.05
N GLN A 163 -5.85 -0.91 -5.74
CA GLN A 163 -6.92 -1.00 -6.72
C GLN A 163 -6.64 -0.12 -7.95
N THR A 164 -7.18 -0.53 -9.10
CA THR A 164 -7.29 0.40 -10.23
C THR A 164 -8.37 1.44 -9.93
N SER A 165 -8.20 2.65 -10.46
CA SER A 165 -9.18 3.75 -10.28
C SER A 165 -10.58 3.35 -10.72
N SER A 166 -10.69 2.62 -11.83
CA SER A 166 -11.97 2.15 -12.37
C SER A 166 -12.69 1.22 -11.38
N VAL A 167 -12.01 0.17 -10.91
CA VAL A 167 -12.60 -0.81 -9.95
C VAL A 167 -12.97 -0.14 -8.64
N MET A 168 -12.12 0.73 -8.11
CA MET A 168 -12.37 1.46 -6.87
C MET A 168 -13.64 2.32 -6.99
N LEU A 169 -13.73 3.14 -8.02
CA LEU A 169 -14.86 4.07 -8.19
C LEU A 169 -16.16 3.32 -8.53
N ASP A 170 -16.11 2.25 -9.33
CA ASP A 170 -17.29 1.43 -9.63
C ASP A 170 -17.80 0.70 -8.39
N THR A 171 -16.91 0.29 -7.49
CA THR A 171 -17.27 -0.31 -6.19
C THR A 171 -17.98 0.71 -5.30
N ILE A 172 -17.45 1.93 -5.19
CA ILE A 172 -18.05 3.01 -4.43
C ILE A 172 -19.45 3.37 -4.96
N ILE A 173 -19.56 3.53 -6.28
CA ILE A 173 -20.84 3.82 -6.94
C ILE A 173 -21.85 2.69 -6.70
N SER A 174 -21.42 1.42 -6.82
CA SER A 174 -22.25 0.26 -6.55
C SER A 174 -22.77 0.23 -5.09
N TYR A 175 -21.93 0.59 -4.15
CA TYR A 175 -22.33 0.76 -2.74
C TYR A 175 -23.38 1.87 -2.58
N ARG A 176 -23.17 3.03 -3.22
CA ARG A 176 -24.14 4.15 -3.19
C ARG A 176 -25.52 3.77 -3.71
N PHE A 177 -25.58 2.92 -4.72
CA PHE A 177 -26.84 2.41 -5.27
C PHE A 177 -27.39 1.18 -4.52
N GLY A 178 -26.82 0.82 -3.37
CA GLY A 178 -27.31 -0.27 -2.52
C GLY A 178 -27.22 -1.66 -3.15
N LYS A 179 -26.24 -1.90 -4.04
CA LYS A 179 -26.05 -3.24 -4.61
C LYS A 179 -25.69 -4.26 -3.53
N PRO A 180 -26.35 -5.45 -3.48
CA PRO A 180 -26.30 -6.37 -2.34
C PRO A 180 -24.92 -7.01 -2.10
N ASN A 181 -24.02 -6.98 -3.08
CA ASN A 181 -22.72 -7.66 -3.02
C ASN A 181 -21.55 -6.71 -2.67
N VAL A 182 -21.83 -5.48 -2.23
CA VAL A 182 -20.79 -4.52 -1.84
C VAL A 182 -20.81 -4.33 -0.34
N SER A 183 -19.66 -4.50 0.31
CA SER A 183 -19.51 -4.30 1.74
C SER A 183 -19.88 -2.87 2.13
N LYS A 184 -20.59 -2.73 3.27
CA LYS A 184 -20.89 -1.42 3.87
C LYS A 184 -19.62 -0.67 4.32
N ASP A 185 -18.51 -1.40 4.48
CA ASP A 185 -17.26 -0.88 5.02
C ASP A 185 -16.31 -0.35 3.93
N VAL A 186 -16.76 -0.28 2.64
CA VAL A 186 -15.90 0.14 1.52
C VAL A 186 -15.23 1.50 1.75
N TYR A 187 -15.99 2.48 2.25
CA TYR A 187 -15.44 3.79 2.57
C TYR A 187 -14.47 3.75 3.73
N ASP A 188 -14.82 2.99 4.78
CA ASP A 188 -13.98 2.84 5.97
C ASP A 188 -12.62 2.24 5.60
N TYR A 189 -12.60 1.22 4.75
CA TYR A 189 -11.38 0.62 4.27
C TYR A 189 -10.53 1.57 3.42
N LEU A 190 -11.15 2.27 2.46
CA LEU A 190 -10.45 3.23 1.62
C LEU A 190 -9.89 4.42 2.40
N GLN A 191 -10.57 4.86 3.45
CA GLN A 191 -10.14 5.98 4.28
C GLN A 191 -9.09 5.58 5.32
N ASN A 192 -9.18 4.37 5.89
CA ASN A 192 -8.41 3.98 7.07
C ASN A 192 -7.21 3.08 6.78
N VAL A 193 -7.08 2.49 5.59
CA VAL A 193 -5.88 1.73 5.21
C VAL A 193 -4.64 2.62 5.28
N ASP A 194 -3.49 2.08 5.73
CA ASP A 194 -2.27 2.87 5.88
C ASP A 194 -1.78 3.39 4.54
N LEU A 195 -1.69 2.52 3.53
CA LEU A 195 -1.37 2.87 2.16
C LEU A 195 -2.52 2.52 1.21
N LEU A 196 -3.07 3.51 0.52
CA LEU A 196 -3.95 3.33 -0.63
C LEU A 196 -3.16 3.52 -1.92
N ILE A 197 -3.21 2.52 -2.81
CA ILE A 197 -2.66 2.64 -4.17
C ILE A 197 -3.83 2.67 -5.16
N ILE A 198 -3.93 3.77 -5.89
CA ILE A 198 -4.89 3.99 -6.98
C ILE A 198 -4.11 3.91 -8.29
N ASP A 199 -4.21 2.77 -8.97
CA ASP A 199 -3.49 2.54 -10.22
C ASP A 199 -4.33 2.93 -11.43
N ASP A 200 -3.64 3.36 -12.49
CA ASP A 200 -4.23 3.74 -13.77
C ASP A 200 -5.35 4.80 -13.69
N LEU A 201 -5.12 5.86 -12.90
CA LEU A 201 -6.02 7.01 -12.87
C LEU A 201 -6.14 7.62 -14.26
N GLY A 202 -7.38 7.82 -14.75
CA GLY A 202 -7.69 8.30 -16.11
C GLY A 202 -8.24 7.22 -17.04
N THR A 203 -8.34 5.96 -16.58
CA THR A 203 -8.94 4.87 -17.35
C THR A 203 -10.41 4.62 -17.03
N GLU A 204 -10.91 5.19 -15.92
CA GLU A 204 -12.30 5.12 -15.54
C GLU A 204 -13.18 5.98 -16.44
N GLY A 205 -14.33 5.46 -16.88
CA GLY A 205 -15.34 6.28 -17.55
C GLY A 205 -15.81 7.40 -16.61
N ILE A 206 -15.29 8.63 -16.82
CA ILE A 206 -15.49 9.77 -15.93
C ILE A 206 -16.93 10.27 -16.03
N ASN A 207 -17.57 10.45 -14.88
CA ASN A 207 -18.83 11.17 -14.71
C ASN A 207 -18.81 11.97 -13.40
N ASN A 208 -19.76 12.88 -13.23
CA ASN A 208 -19.82 13.77 -12.07
C ASN A 208 -19.82 13.01 -10.73
N MET A 209 -20.46 11.84 -10.64
CA MET A 209 -20.49 11.05 -9.41
C MET A 209 -19.10 10.51 -9.08
N LYS A 210 -18.39 9.96 -10.06
CA LYS A 210 -17.02 9.44 -9.87
C LYS A 210 -16.04 10.55 -9.47
N LEU A 211 -16.18 11.75 -10.04
CA LEU A 211 -15.37 12.91 -9.68
C LEU A 211 -15.60 13.31 -8.20
N VAL A 212 -16.87 13.36 -7.77
CA VAL A 212 -17.21 13.68 -6.38
C VAL A 212 -16.65 12.62 -5.42
N GLU A 213 -16.78 11.34 -5.76
CA GLU A 213 -16.26 10.26 -4.89
C GLU A 213 -14.73 10.24 -4.83
N LEU A 214 -14.06 10.43 -5.97
CA LEU A 214 -12.59 10.56 -6.00
C LEU A 214 -12.13 11.73 -5.13
N PHE A 215 -12.77 12.90 -5.28
CA PHE A 215 -12.48 14.07 -4.46
C PHE A 215 -12.65 13.77 -2.96
N ASN A 216 -13.76 13.12 -2.57
CA ASN A 216 -14.05 12.80 -1.18
C ASN A 216 -13.01 11.87 -0.57
N ILE A 217 -12.59 10.81 -1.30
CA ILE A 217 -11.56 9.88 -0.83
C ILE A 217 -10.21 10.60 -0.68
N LEU A 218 -9.77 11.33 -1.71
CA LEU A 218 -8.50 12.04 -1.66
C LEU A 218 -8.48 13.08 -0.53
N ASN A 219 -9.56 13.85 -0.40
CA ASN A 219 -9.67 14.88 0.63
C ASN A 219 -9.66 14.29 2.05
N SER A 220 -10.44 13.23 2.31
CA SER A 220 -10.49 12.60 3.63
C SER A 220 -9.13 12.02 4.03
N ARG A 221 -8.39 11.43 3.08
CA ARG A 221 -7.06 10.88 3.36
C ARG A 221 -6.02 11.96 3.61
N LEU A 222 -6.09 13.09 2.91
CA LEU A 222 -5.20 14.24 3.14
C LEU A 222 -5.41 14.90 4.52
N LEU A 223 -6.60 14.78 5.11
CA LEU A 223 -6.86 15.25 6.48
C LEU A 223 -6.20 14.37 7.55
N ASN A 224 -5.77 13.15 7.19
CA ASN A 224 -5.05 12.26 8.10
C ASN A 224 -3.60 12.03 7.60
N PRO A 225 -2.63 12.78 8.12
CA PRO A 225 -1.25 12.73 7.62
C PRO A 225 -0.55 11.38 7.84
N ASN A 226 -1.12 10.50 8.67
CA ASN A 226 -0.62 9.13 8.87
C ASN A 226 -1.08 8.17 7.76
N LYS A 227 -2.01 8.58 6.89
CA LYS A 227 -2.52 7.79 5.78
C LYS A 227 -1.91 8.29 4.48
N LYS A 228 -1.20 7.40 3.78
CA LYS A 228 -0.50 7.77 2.55
C LYS A 228 -1.22 7.19 1.33
N THR A 229 -1.09 7.90 0.21
CA THR A 229 -1.71 7.49 -1.06
C THR A 229 -0.66 7.54 -2.17
N ILE A 230 -0.63 6.50 -2.99
CA ILE A 230 0.11 6.47 -4.26
C ILE A 230 -0.92 6.47 -5.38
N ILE A 231 -0.71 7.31 -6.37
CA ILE A 231 -1.53 7.34 -7.58
C ILE A 231 -0.62 7.13 -8.77
N SER A 232 -0.99 6.23 -9.68
CA SER A 232 -0.36 6.14 -10.98
C SER A 232 -1.32 6.61 -12.08
N THR A 233 -0.78 7.24 -13.11
CA THR A 233 -1.55 7.69 -14.28
C THR A 233 -0.70 7.69 -15.54
N ASN A 234 -1.35 7.47 -16.68
CA ASN A 234 -0.75 7.65 -17.99
C ASN A 234 -0.98 9.06 -18.53
N LEU A 235 -1.75 9.88 -17.83
CA LEU A 235 -2.00 11.27 -18.21
C LEU A 235 -0.82 12.17 -17.83
N SER A 236 -0.49 13.11 -18.69
CA SER A 236 0.38 14.24 -18.31
C SER A 236 -0.32 15.16 -17.31
N LEU A 237 0.42 16.00 -16.60
CA LEU A 237 -0.21 16.99 -15.71
C LEU A 237 -1.21 17.88 -16.45
N GLN A 238 -0.88 18.29 -17.69
CA GLN A 238 -1.77 19.09 -18.50
C GLN A 238 -3.08 18.35 -18.81
N ASN A 239 -2.99 17.06 -19.13
CA ASN A 239 -4.16 16.22 -19.39
C ASN A 239 -4.95 15.95 -18.09
N LEU A 240 -4.30 15.89 -16.93
CA LEU A 240 -5.02 15.81 -15.66
C LEU A 240 -5.90 17.05 -15.44
N PHE A 241 -5.39 18.26 -15.72
CA PHE A 241 -6.17 19.50 -15.62
C PHE A 241 -7.37 19.55 -16.57
N SER A 242 -7.26 18.94 -17.76
CA SER A 242 -8.38 18.88 -18.71
C SER A 242 -9.40 17.78 -18.41
N THR A 243 -8.98 16.76 -17.65
CA THR A 243 -9.77 15.56 -17.37
C THR A 243 -10.51 15.62 -16.04
N TYR A 244 -9.86 16.20 -15.03
CA TYR A 244 -10.37 16.26 -13.66
C TYR A 244 -10.70 17.69 -13.24
N ASP A 245 -11.61 17.82 -12.28
CA ASP A 245 -11.93 19.08 -11.62
C ASP A 245 -10.66 19.71 -11.00
N GLU A 246 -10.53 21.04 -11.12
CA GLU A 246 -9.41 21.81 -10.57
C GLU A 246 -9.15 21.48 -9.10
N ARG A 247 -10.18 21.22 -8.31
CA ARG A 247 -10.06 20.86 -6.89
C ARG A 247 -9.31 19.56 -6.66
N ILE A 248 -9.49 18.56 -7.55
CA ILE A 248 -8.75 17.29 -7.50
C ILE A 248 -7.29 17.55 -7.87
N VAL A 249 -7.05 18.20 -9.00
CA VAL A 249 -5.68 18.41 -9.50
C VAL A 249 -4.86 19.29 -8.58
N SER A 250 -5.45 20.34 -8.00
CA SER A 250 -4.80 21.19 -6.98
C SER A 250 -4.33 20.37 -5.77
N ARG A 251 -5.09 19.36 -5.32
CA ARG A 251 -4.67 18.47 -4.25
C ARG A 251 -3.52 17.55 -4.65
N LEU A 252 -3.57 17.02 -5.87
CA LEU A 252 -2.49 16.19 -6.40
C LEU A 252 -1.18 16.99 -6.50
N VAL A 253 -1.22 18.19 -7.08
CA VAL A 253 -0.02 19.02 -7.26
C VAL A 253 0.52 19.53 -5.91
N GLY A 254 -0.36 19.91 -4.98
CA GLY A 254 0.04 20.49 -3.70
C GLY A 254 0.55 19.50 -2.66
N ASN A 255 0.04 18.25 -2.67
CA ASN A 255 0.26 17.30 -1.58
C ASN A 255 0.98 16.00 -1.98
N TYR A 256 1.41 15.89 -3.24
CA TYR A 256 2.11 14.71 -3.76
C TYR A 256 3.48 15.11 -4.30
N ASP A 257 4.47 14.25 -4.10
CA ASP A 257 5.72 14.31 -4.84
C ASP A 257 5.48 13.66 -6.21
N ILE A 258 5.72 14.44 -7.27
CA ILE A 258 5.39 14.03 -8.64
C ILE A 258 6.62 13.39 -9.27
N CYS A 259 6.48 12.12 -9.64
CA CYS A 259 7.52 11.35 -10.32
C CYS A 259 7.16 11.21 -11.81
N TYR A 260 7.93 11.82 -12.67
CA TYR A 260 7.77 11.73 -14.12
C TYR A 260 8.54 10.54 -14.67
N PHE A 261 7.82 9.56 -15.19
CA PHE A 261 8.39 8.40 -15.86
C PHE A 261 8.50 8.69 -17.36
N PHE A 262 9.67 8.51 -17.91
CA PHE A 262 9.90 8.59 -19.35
C PHE A 262 10.93 7.54 -19.79
N GLY A 263 10.88 7.16 -21.08
CA GLY A 263 11.68 6.09 -21.66
C GLY A 263 10.85 5.31 -22.70
N ASP A 264 11.39 4.18 -23.10
CA ASP A 264 10.72 3.23 -23.98
C ASP A 264 9.96 2.18 -23.18
N ASP A 265 8.90 1.61 -23.77
CA ASP A 265 8.08 0.59 -23.10
C ASP A 265 8.90 -0.69 -22.88
N ILE A 266 9.16 -1.01 -21.61
CA ILE A 266 9.98 -2.16 -21.18
C ILE A 266 9.41 -3.50 -21.67
N ARG A 267 8.11 -3.59 -21.87
CA ARG A 267 7.45 -4.83 -22.33
C ARG A 267 7.90 -5.25 -23.72
N PHE A 268 8.30 -4.30 -24.58
CA PHE A 268 8.88 -4.59 -25.90
C PHE A 268 10.31 -5.05 -25.79
N ILE A 269 11.09 -4.53 -24.84
CA ILE A 269 12.47 -4.96 -24.58
C ILE A 269 12.50 -6.41 -24.13
N LEU A 270 11.65 -6.75 -23.14
CA LEU A 270 11.55 -8.12 -22.59
C LEU A 270 11.10 -9.16 -23.64
N LYS A 271 10.33 -8.77 -24.67
CA LYS A 271 9.94 -9.69 -25.75
C LYS A 271 11.10 -9.99 -26.71
N ASN A 272 11.97 -9.01 -26.93
CA ASN A 272 13.11 -9.18 -27.85
C ASN A 272 14.25 -10.00 -27.22
N ASP A 273 14.35 -10.05 -25.88
CA ASP A 273 15.34 -10.86 -25.17
C ASP A 273 14.96 -12.36 -25.08
N ILE A 274 13.72 -12.72 -25.45
CA ILE A 274 13.19 -14.11 -25.42
C ILE A 274 13.17 -14.73 -26.83
N SER A 275 13.43 -13.95 -27.89
CA SER A 275 13.53 -14.42 -29.27
C SER A 275 14.97 -14.61 -29.68
#